data_7606a3baae19951407e1caf260c8f16c
#
_entry.id   7606a3baae19951407e1caf260c8f16c
#
_cell.length_a   1.000
_cell.length_b   1.000
_cell.length_c   1.000
_cell.angle_alpha   90.00
_cell.angle_beta   90.00
_cell.angle_gamma   90.00
#
_symmetry.space_group_name_H-M   'P 1'
#
loop_
_entity.id
_entity.type
_entity.pdbx_description
1 polymer ?
#
loop_
_entity_poly.entity_id
_entity_poly.type
_entity_poly.pdbx_seq_one_letter_code
_entity_poly.pdbx_strand_id
1 'polypeptide(L)'
;MAEKHQQVYPMPQAKHDEEAAMEQSKELRRKKRMKCLVYVVAFAVFQTGIILLFALTVMKIRTPKFRVRSATFETFDVVTTTPSFNIKMNAELGVKNTNFGHYKFDNSTITFFYKETPVGSAVVYKTRARARSTKKFNIVVDLISTNLPNTSNLGNDMSSGFLPLSSKSTLRGKVELFKWSCKINSSNLT
;
A
#
# COMPACT_ATOMS: atom_id res chain seq x y z
N MET A 1 102.78 -36.85 8.26
CA MET A 1 101.95 -35.94 9.05
C MET A 1 100.67 -35.64 8.21
N ALA A 2 99.61 -36.24 8.58
CA ALA A 2 98.35 -36.12 7.86
C ALA A 2 97.41 -35.15 8.62
N GLU A 3 97.19 -34.03 8.03
CA GLU A 3 96.28 -33.01 8.58
C GLU A 3 94.83 -33.34 8.18
N LYS A 4 94.03 -33.68 9.17
CA LYS A 4 92.58 -33.95 8.99
C LYS A 4 91.85 -32.66 8.85
N HIS A 5 91.36 -32.37 7.64
CA HIS A 5 90.32 -31.35 7.44
C HIS A 5 89.02 -31.79 8.08
N GLN A 6 88.58 -31.07 9.12
CA GLN A 6 87.28 -31.19 9.75
C GLN A 6 86.29 -30.44 8.91
N GLN A 7 85.42 -31.16 8.23
CA GLN A 7 84.19 -30.57 7.56
C GLN A 7 83.24 -30.14 8.64
N VAL A 8 83.00 -28.82 8.74
CA VAL A 8 81.98 -28.23 9.55
C VAL A 8 80.66 -28.33 8.76
N TYR A 9 79.80 -29.21 9.19
CA TYR A 9 78.41 -29.27 8.67
C TYR A 9 77.62 -28.02 9.15
N PRO A 10 76.97 -27.25 8.27
CA PRO A 10 76.15 -26.15 8.71
C PRO A 10 74.94 -26.71 9.48
N MET A 11 74.71 -26.15 10.63
CA MET A 11 73.70 -26.55 11.61
C MET A 11 72.29 -26.47 11.11
N PRO A 12 71.37 -27.25 11.67
CA PRO A 12 69.97 -27.33 11.24
C PRO A 12 69.05 -26.12 11.60
N GLN A 13 69.66 -24.99 12.04
CA GLN A 13 68.92 -23.78 12.45
C GLN A 13 68.20 -23.12 11.31
N ALA A 14 68.69 -23.07 10.11
CA ALA A 14 68.09 -22.41 8.96
C ALA A 14 66.70 -23.04 8.55
N LYS A 15 66.59 -24.37 8.71
CA LYS A 15 65.31 -25.04 8.40
C LYS A 15 64.20 -24.73 9.44
N HIS A 16 64.58 -24.59 10.70
CA HIS A 16 63.67 -24.30 11.79
C HIS A 16 63.15 -22.86 11.68
N ASP A 17 63.97 -21.91 11.25
CA ASP A 17 63.59 -20.52 11.05
C ASP A 17 62.67 -20.35 9.81
N GLU A 18 62.88 -21.11 8.74
CA GLU A 18 62.00 -21.13 7.57
C GLU A 18 60.62 -21.74 7.87
N GLU A 19 60.58 -22.82 8.66
CA GLU A 19 59.32 -23.44 9.08
C GLU A 19 58.52 -22.50 10.00
N ALA A 20 59.17 -21.85 10.97
CA ALA A 20 58.54 -20.86 11.84
C ALA A 20 58.03 -19.64 11.07
N ALA A 21 58.77 -19.14 10.08
CA ALA A 21 58.34 -18.05 9.22
C ALA A 21 57.14 -18.44 8.34
N MET A 22 57.10 -19.68 7.85
CA MET A 22 55.98 -20.22 7.10
C MET A 22 54.72 -20.37 7.97
N GLU A 23 54.84 -20.84 9.19
CA GLU A 23 53.71 -20.96 10.13
C GLU A 23 53.18 -19.57 10.51
N GLN A 24 54.05 -18.61 10.81
CA GLN A 24 53.62 -17.23 11.07
C GLN A 24 52.89 -16.61 9.88
N SER A 25 53.38 -16.85 8.67
CA SER A 25 52.73 -16.36 7.46
C SER A 25 51.35 -17.01 7.24
N LYS A 26 51.20 -18.28 7.54
CA LYS A 26 49.92 -19.02 7.49
C LYS A 26 48.93 -18.49 8.53
N GLU A 27 49.37 -18.24 9.75
CA GLU A 27 48.55 -17.65 10.80
C GLU A 27 48.05 -16.24 10.45
N LEU A 28 48.95 -15.40 9.94
CA LEU A 28 48.60 -14.04 9.49
C LEU A 28 47.57 -14.06 8.35
N ARG A 29 47.74 -14.96 7.40
CA ARG A 29 46.78 -15.17 6.31
C ARG A 29 45.42 -15.67 6.85
N ARG A 30 45.46 -16.59 7.83
CA ARG A 30 44.23 -17.10 8.48
C ARG A 30 43.51 -15.98 9.26
N LYS A 31 44.25 -15.17 10.03
CA LYS A 31 43.71 -14.01 10.74
C LYS A 31 43.11 -12.96 9.79
N LYS A 32 43.74 -12.68 8.65
CA LYS A 32 43.22 -11.79 7.61
C LYS A 32 41.92 -12.37 6.97
N ARG A 33 41.92 -13.67 6.65
CA ARG A 33 40.73 -14.34 6.10
C ARG A 33 39.59 -14.35 7.12
N MET A 34 39.84 -14.60 8.39
CA MET A 34 38.84 -14.55 9.45
C MET A 34 38.24 -13.15 9.59
N LYS A 35 39.04 -12.10 9.60
CA LYS A 35 38.58 -10.71 9.63
C LYS A 35 37.72 -10.40 8.40
N CYS A 36 38.15 -10.78 7.20
CA CYS A 36 37.39 -10.59 5.98
C CYS A 36 36.03 -11.32 6.05
N LEU A 37 36.01 -12.56 6.56
CA LEU A 37 34.80 -13.34 6.71
C LEU A 37 33.81 -12.68 7.70
N VAL A 38 34.31 -12.16 8.83
CA VAL A 38 33.50 -11.41 9.80
C VAL A 38 32.90 -10.17 9.16
N TYR A 39 33.64 -9.42 8.36
CA TYR A 39 33.08 -8.26 7.65
C TYR A 39 32.01 -8.65 6.62
N VAL A 40 32.21 -9.73 5.89
CA VAL A 40 31.21 -10.25 4.93
C VAL A 40 29.92 -10.67 5.63
N VAL A 41 30.04 -11.39 6.75
CA VAL A 41 28.88 -11.80 7.55
C VAL A 41 28.16 -10.58 8.13
N ALA A 42 28.89 -9.64 8.71
CA ALA A 42 28.32 -8.41 9.25
C ALA A 42 27.58 -7.60 8.16
N PHE A 43 28.16 -7.50 6.97
CA PHE A 43 27.54 -6.86 5.82
C PHE A 43 26.26 -7.58 5.38
N ALA A 44 26.29 -8.92 5.30
CA ALA A 44 25.10 -9.70 4.94
C ALA A 44 23.95 -9.52 5.95
N VAL A 45 24.27 -9.53 7.26
CA VAL A 45 23.27 -9.29 8.31
C VAL A 45 22.70 -7.88 8.21
N PHE A 46 23.54 -6.87 8.01
CA PHE A 46 23.14 -5.49 7.84
C PHE A 46 22.21 -5.32 6.63
N GLN A 47 22.58 -5.91 5.49
CA GLN A 47 21.80 -5.87 4.26
C GLN A 47 20.44 -6.56 4.43
N THR A 48 20.41 -7.70 5.12
CA THR A 48 19.15 -8.41 5.44
C THR A 48 18.26 -7.55 6.33
N GLY A 49 18.83 -6.87 7.32
CA GLY A 49 18.10 -5.94 8.18
C GLY A 49 17.45 -4.80 7.40
N ILE A 50 18.17 -4.18 6.46
CA ILE A 50 17.64 -3.12 5.60
C ILE A 50 16.48 -3.64 4.74
N ILE A 51 16.64 -4.81 4.11
CA ILE A 51 15.59 -5.42 3.26
C ILE A 51 14.34 -5.71 4.09
N LEU A 52 14.47 -6.27 5.29
CA LEU A 52 13.35 -6.54 6.18
C LEU A 52 12.65 -5.25 6.62
N LEU A 53 13.40 -4.24 7.02
CA LEU A 53 12.85 -2.94 7.42
C LEU A 53 12.09 -2.28 6.27
N PHE A 54 12.65 -2.33 5.06
CA PHE A 54 11.98 -1.83 3.86
C PHE A 54 10.70 -2.62 3.55
N ALA A 55 10.74 -3.96 3.61
CA ALA A 55 9.57 -4.80 3.38
C ALA A 55 8.44 -4.50 4.38
N LEU A 56 8.75 -4.40 5.66
CA LEU A 56 7.75 -4.15 6.71
C LEU A 56 7.15 -2.74 6.66
N THR A 57 7.94 -1.73 6.28
CA THR A 57 7.48 -0.33 6.27
C THR A 57 6.81 0.05 4.95
N VAL A 58 7.41 -0.30 3.83
CA VAL A 58 6.98 0.15 2.50
C VAL A 58 5.91 -0.75 1.91
N MET A 59 5.98 -2.06 2.13
CA MET A 59 5.01 -3.02 1.59
C MET A 59 3.76 -3.19 2.47
N LYS A 60 3.64 -2.46 3.58
CA LYS A 60 2.43 -2.46 4.40
C LYS A 60 1.22 -2.03 3.56
N ILE A 61 0.28 -2.95 3.38
CA ILE A 61 -0.94 -2.72 2.61
C ILE A 61 -1.84 -1.75 3.37
N ARG A 62 -2.29 -0.71 2.69
CA ARG A 62 -3.18 0.32 3.22
C ARG A 62 -4.51 0.30 2.49
N THR A 63 -5.60 0.54 3.21
CA THR A 63 -6.94 0.69 2.61
C THR A 63 -6.95 1.88 1.65
N PRO A 64 -7.41 1.70 0.41
CA PRO A 64 -7.59 2.81 -0.52
C PRO A 64 -8.59 3.82 0.02
N LYS A 65 -8.33 5.11 -0.23
CA LYS A 65 -9.22 6.18 0.18
C LYS A 65 -10.16 6.53 -0.96
N PHE A 66 -11.43 6.62 -0.64
CA PHE A 66 -12.49 7.03 -1.55
C PHE A 66 -12.88 8.48 -1.26
N ARG A 67 -13.14 9.29 -2.30
CA ARG A 67 -13.56 10.68 -2.14
C ARG A 67 -14.46 11.09 -3.29
N VAL A 68 -15.53 11.80 -2.98
CA VAL A 68 -16.27 12.61 -3.95
C VAL A 68 -15.43 13.87 -4.21
N ARG A 69 -15.18 14.18 -5.46
CA ARG A 69 -14.35 15.33 -5.88
C ARG A 69 -15.17 16.51 -6.31
N SER A 70 -16.19 16.26 -7.10
CA SER A 70 -17.16 17.24 -7.56
C SER A 70 -18.49 16.58 -7.80
N ALA A 71 -19.53 17.35 -7.67
CA ALA A 71 -20.87 16.96 -8.03
C ALA A 71 -21.50 18.12 -8.82
N THR A 72 -22.13 17.80 -9.92
CA THR A 72 -22.90 18.73 -10.75
C THR A 72 -24.33 18.20 -10.87
N PHE A 73 -25.29 19.07 -10.71
CA PHE A 73 -26.68 18.72 -10.83
C PHE A 73 -27.15 19.01 -12.27
N GLU A 74 -27.70 17.99 -12.92
CA GLU A 74 -28.31 18.11 -14.26
C GLU A 74 -29.77 18.53 -14.14
N THR A 75 -30.48 17.95 -13.19
CA THR A 75 -31.89 18.26 -12.87
C THR A 75 -31.96 18.46 -11.37
N PHE A 76 -32.69 19.51 -10.97
CA PHE A 76 -32.89 19.83 -9.57
C PHE A 76 -34.38 20.30 -9.39
N ASP A 77 -35.27 19.32 -9.42
CA ASP A 77 -36.71 19.56 -9.24
C ASP A 77 -37.06 19.33 -7.78
N VAL A 78 -37.49 20.40 -7.13
CA VAL A 78 -37.86 20.41 -5.72
C VAL A 78 -39.20 21.06 -5.57
N VAL A 79 -40.18 20.30 -5.05
CA VAL A 79 -41.54 20.77 -4.82
C VAL A 79 -41.79 20.90 -3.32
N THR A 80 -42.11 22.11 -2.86
CA THR A 80 -42.28 22.42 -1.44
C THR A 80 -43.74 22.26 -0.97
N THR A 81 -44.72 22.42 -1.85
CA THR A 81 -46.15 22.29 -1.53
C THR A 81 -46.53 20.85 -1.18
N THR A 82 -46.04 19.90 -1.95
CA THR A 82 -46.02 18.46 -1.64
C THR A 82 -44.58 18.02 -1.55
N PRO A 83 -43.99 17.99 -0.34
CA PRO A 83 -42.54 17.87 -0.23
C PRO A 83 -41.98 16.65 -0.98
N SER A 84 -41.35 16.94 -2.10
CA SER A 84 -40.73 15.92 -2.98
C SER A 84 -39.55 16.49 -3.73
N PHE A 85 -38.59 15.63 -4.06
CA PHE A 85 -37.47 16.01 -4.92
C PHE A 85 -37.18 14.92 -5.97
N ASN A 86 -36.70 15.38 -7.11
CA ASN A 86 -36.13 14.56 -8.15
C ASN A 86 -34.81 15.25 -8.59
N ILE A 87 -33.68 14.68 -8.22
CA ILE A 87 -32.38 15.28 -8.44
C ILE A 87 -31.54 14.31 -9.25
N LYS A 88 -31.12 14.74 -10.44
CA LYS A 88 -30.13 14.01 -11.24
C LYS A 88 -28.78 14.65 -11.06
N MET A 89 -27.83 13.88 -10.53
CA MET A 89 -26.52 14.33 -10.17
C MET A 89 -25.44 13.54 -10.91
N ASN A 90 -24.49 14.27 -11.49
CA ASN A 90 -23.27 13.68 -12.03
C ASN A 90 -22.11 13.96 -11.05
N ALA A 91 -21.56 12.91 -10.47
CA ALA A 91 -20.51 13.01 -9.48
C ALA A 91 -19.18 12.41 -9.96
N GLU A 92 -18.09 13.20 -9.88
CA GLU A 92 -16.74 12.69 -10.08
C GLU A 92 -16.24 12.06 -8.78
N LEU A 93 -15.94 10.79 -8.83
CA LEU A 93 -15.38 10.03 -7.72
C LEU A 93 -13.89 9.79 -7.92
N GLY A 94 -13.15 9.77 -6.83
CA GLY A 94 -11.72 9.48 -6.82
C GLY A 94 -11.35 8.35 -5.87
N VAL A 95 -10.77 7.27 -6.38
CA VAL A 95 -10.17 6.20 -5.59
C VAL A 95 -8.67 6.42 -5.50
N LYS A 96 -8.19 6.85 -4.33
CA LYS A 96 -6.76 7.05 -4.07
C LYS A 96 -6.14 5.76 -3.55
N ASN A 97 -5.31 5.15 -4.39
CA ASN A 97 -4.50 4.00 -4.02
C ASN A 97 -3.15 4.46 -3.47
N THR A 98 -2.91 4.27 -2.18
CA THR A 98 -1.65 4.60 -1.51
C THR A 98 -0.65 3.44 -1.47
N ASN A 99 -1.04 2.28 -1.99
CA ASN A 99 -0.23 1.07 -2.03
C ASN A 99 0.77 1.09 -3.19
N PHE A 100 1.84 0.35 -3.05
CA PHE A 100 2.84 0.14 -4.11
C PHE A 100 2.40 -0.88 -5.18
N GLY A 101 1.25 -1.55 -4.98
CA GLY A 101 0.61 -2.43 -5.94
C GLY A 101 -0.60 -1.80 -6.61
N HIS A 102 -1.06 -2.42 -7.69
CA HIS A 102 -2.32 -2.03 -8.33
C HIS A 102 -3.50 -2.44 -7.46
N TYR A 103 -4.42 -1.52 -7.21
CA TYR A 103 -5.68 -1.85 -6.57
C TYR A 103 -6.75 -2.14 -7.63
N LYS A 104 -7.18 -3.39 -7.71
CA LYS A 104 -8.30 -3.82 -8.55
C LYS A 104 -9.52 -3.97 -7.66
N PHE A 105 -10.62 -3.33 -8.04
CA PHE A 105 -11.89 -3.46 -7.33
C PHE A 105 -12.97 -3.96 -8.27
N ASP A 106 -13.89 -4.71 -7.68
CA ASP A 106 -15.03 -5.32 -8.37
C ASP A 106 -16.18 -4.32 -8.50
N ASN A 107 -17.23 -4.70 -9.23
CA ASN A 107 -18.45 -3.94 -9.30
C ASN A 107 -18.99 -3.69 -7.89
N SER A 108 -19.42 -2.48 -7.65
CA SER A 108 -19.94 -2.05 -6.35
C SER A 108 -21.11 -1.10 -6.54
N THR A 109 -21.97 -1.00 -5.53
CA THR A 109 -23.08 -0.07 -5.53
C THR A 109 -22.87 0.97 -4.43
N ILE A 110 -23.09 2.23 -4.78
CA ILE A 110 -23.18 3.33 -3.84
C ILE A 110 -24.64 3.60 -3.63
N THR A 111 -25.10 3.57 -2.38
CA THR A 111 -26.49 3.91 -2.04
C THR A 111 -26.48 5.26 -1.33
N PHE A 112 -27.37 6.14 -1.78
CA PHE A 112 -27.59 7.45 -1.19
C PHE A 112 -28.81 7.41 -0.29
N PHE A 113 -28.69 8.06 0.85
CA PHE A 113 -29.71 8.08 1.88
C PHE A 113 -30.07 9.53 2.22
N TYR A 114 -31.34 9.78 2.38
CA TYR A 114 -31.85 10.93 3.10
C TYR A 114 -32.22 10.47 4.51
N LYS A 115 -31.48 11.01 5.52
CA LYS A 115 -31.48 10.46 6.88
C LYS A 115 -31.14 8.96 6.84
N GLU A 116 -32.05 8.06 7.04
CA GLU A 116 -31.79 6.61 7.01
C GLU A 116 -32.50 5.89 5.83
N THR A 117 -33.28 6.62 5.03
CA THR A 117 -34.05 6.05 3.93
C THR A 117 -33.25 6.12 2.61
N PRO A 118 -33.12 5.02 1.87
CA PRO A 118 -32.43 5.04 0.59
C PRO A 118 -33.25 5.80 -0.45
N VAL A 119 -32.64 6.81 -1.09
CA VAL A 119 -33.28 7.67 -2.09
C VAL A 119 -32.69 7.52 -3.50
N GLY A 120 -31.59 6.77 -3.62
CA GLY A 120 -31.00 6.51 -4.92
C GLY A 120 -29.76 5.60 -4.81
N SER A 121 -29.33 5.08 -5.95
CA SER A 121 -28.15 4.26 -6.03
C SER A 121 -27.42 4.44 -7.35
N ALA A 122 -26.10 4.22 -7.33
CA ALA A 122 -25.27 4.24 -8.53
C ALA A 122 -24.32 3.05 -8.55
N VAL A 123 -24.08 2.51 -9.73
CA VAL A 123 -23.15 1.40 -9.93
C VAL A 123 -21.75 1.91 -10.27
N VAL A 124 -20.79 1.43 -9.53
CA VAL A 124 -19.36 1.62 -9.81
C VAL A 124 -18.84 0.35 -10.49
N TYR A 125 -18.43 0.48 -11.73
CA TYR A 125 -17.93 -0.66 -12.49
C TYR A 125 -16.51 -1.04 -12.05
N LYS A 126 -16.20 -2.34 -12.15
CA LYS A 126 -14.87 -2.86 -11.88
C LYS A 126 -13.80 -2.10 -12.66
N THR A 127 -12.76 -1.68 -11.98
CA THR A 127 -11.62 -1.04 -12.62
C THR A 127 -10.37 -1.19 -11.73
N ARG A 128 -9.26 -0.58 -12.16
CA ARG A 128 -8.02 -0.61 -11.39
C ARG A 128 -7.48 0.79 -11.15
N ALA A 129 -7.00 1.05 -9.95
CA ALA A 129 -6.16 2.19 -9.63
C ALA A 129 -4.70 1.76 -9.63
N ARG A 130 -3.85 2.49 -10.37
CA ARG A 130 -2.41 2.23 -10.41
C ARG A 130 -1.79 2.44 -9.03
N ALA A 131 -0.61 1.85 -8.81
CA ALA A 131 0.17 2.08 -7.60
C ALA A 131 0.39 3.58 -7.36
N ARG A 132 0.21 4.03 -6.11
CA ARG A 132 0.45 5.42 -5.67
C ARG A 132 -0.30 6.50 -6.48
N SER A 133 -1.43 6.13 -7.09
CA SER A 133 -2.21 7.03 -7.96
C SER A 133 -3.67 7.13 -7.53
N THR A 134 -4.37 8.11 -8.10
CA THR A 134 -5.82 8.29 -7.95
C THR A 134 -6.50 7.95 -9.27
N LYS A 135 -7.42 7.00 -9.25
CA LYS A 135 -8.30 6.72 -10.38
C LYS A 135 -9.56 7.55 -10.21
N LYS A 136 -9.89 8.34 -11.23
CA LYS A 136 -11.12 9.14 -11.29
C LYS A 136 -12.13 8.47 -12.22
N PHE A 137 -13.40 8.59 -11.93
CA PHE A 137 -14.50 8.15 -12.76
C PHE A 137 -15.78 8.91 -12.40
N ASN A 138 -16.67 9.05 -13.36
CA ASN A 138 -17.94 9.73 -13.18
C ASN A 138 -19.04 8.70 -12.96
N ILE A 139 -20.00 9.05 -12.10
CA ILE A 139 -21.24 8.30 -11.90
C ILE A 139 -22.41 9.26 -12.09
N VAL A 140 -23.48 8.73 -12.65
CA VAL A 140 -24.78 9.42 -12.69
C VAL A 140 -25.68 8.78 -11.66
N VAL A 141 -26.34 9.60 -10.89
CA VAL A 141 -27.21 9.18 -9.78
C VAL A 141 -28.54 9.91 -9.92
N ASP A 142 -29.60 9.15 -9.91
CA ASP A 142 -30.97 9.69 -9.78
C ASP A 142 -31.41 9.53 -8.32
N LEU A 143 -31.70 10.65 -7.67
CA LEU A 143 -32.14 10.73 -6.28
C LEU A 143 -33.62 11.13 -6.28
N ILE A 144 -34.47 10.25 -5.77
CA ILE A 144 -35.91 10.41 -5.81
C ILE A 144 -36.51 10.22 -4.41
N SER A 145 -37.36 11.15 -4.01
CA SER A 145 -38.01 11.14 -2.69
C SER A 145 -39.22 10.21 -2.58
N THR A 146 -39.61 9.52 -3.65
CA THR A 146 -40.85 8.72 -3.72
C THR A 146 -40.95 7.63 -2.64
N ASN A 147 -39.81 7.12 -2.16
CA ASN A 147 -39.77 6.05 -1.17
C ASN A 147 -39.68 6.54 0.27
N LEU A 148 -39.87 7.84 0.53
CA LEU A 148 -39.76 8.36 1.88
C LEU A 148 -41.05 8.07 2.66
N PRO A 149 -40.97 7.40 3.82
CA PRO A 149 -42.14 7.03 4.62
C PRO A 149 -42.82 8.24 5.30
N ASN A 150 -42.05 9.33 5.49
CA ASN A 150 -42.55 10.55 6.13
C ASN A 150 -41.93 11.78 5.46
N THR A 151 -42.79 12.61 4.86
CA THR A 151 -42.41 13.80 4.12
C THR A 151 -42.38 15.08 4.97
N SER A 152 -42.90 15.07 6.21
CA SER A 152 -42.96 16.27 7.05
C SER A 152 -41.56 16.81 7.38
N ASN A 153 -40.61 15.95 7.69
CA ASN A 153 -39.22 16.36 7.89
C ASN A 153 -38.59 16.90 6.62
N LEU A 154 -38.95 16.31 5.47
CA LEU A 154 -38.46 16.75 4.17
C LEU A 154 -38.92 18.19 3.88
N GLY A 155 -40.15 18.51 4.13
CA GLY A 155 -40.67 19.86 3.96
C GLY A 155 -39.93 20.91 4.79
N ASN A 156 -39.62 20.60 6.03
CA ASN A 156 -38.85 21.48 6.91
C ASN A 156 -37.42 21.68 6.41
N ASP A 157 -36.73 20.60 6.04
CA ASP A 157 -35.37 20.65 5.53
C ASP A 157 -35.27 21.44 4.21
N MET A 158 -36.25 21.21 3.31
CA MET A 158 -36.34 21.95 2.04
C MET A 158 -36.64 23.44 2.26
N SER A 159 -37.50 23.78 3.20
CA SER A 159 -37.81 25.17 3.54
C SER A 159 -36.60 25.88 4.15
N SER A 160 -35.73 25.17 4.84
CA SER A 160 -34.47 25.69 5.34
C SER A 160 -33.38 25.85 4.27
N GLY A 161 -33.62 25.36 3.05
CA GLY A 161 -32.66 25.37 1.95
C GLY A 161 -31.55 24.35 2.08
N PHE A 162 -31.67 23.37 2.97
CA PHE A 162 -30.66 22.35 3.23
C PHE A 162 -31.26 20.95 3.15
N LEU A 163 -30.67 20.09 2.28
CA LEU A 163 -31.06 18.70 2.14
C LEU A 163 -29.92 17.79 2.61
N PRO A 164 -30.01 17.20 3.82
CA PRO A 164 -28.96 16.34 4.35
C PRO A 164 -28.99 14.98 3.64
N LEU A 165 -28.03 14.77 2.75
CA LEU A 165 -27.80 13.51 2.06
C LEU A 165 -26.54 12.83 2.57
N SER A 166 -26.63 11.53 2.82
CA SER A 166 -25.48 10.70 3.13
C SER A 166 -25.32 9.58 2.10
N SER A 167 -24.09 9.06 1.94
CA SER A 167 -23.86 7.96 1.00
C SER A 167 -23.13 6.83 1.68
N LYS A 168 -23.48 5.60 1.35
CA LYS A 168 -22.82 4.39 1.84
C LYS A 168 -22.41 3.50 0.69
N SER A 169 -21.17 3.06 0.69
CA SER A 169 -20.66 2.14 -0.31
C SER A 169 -19.71 1.14 0.31
N THR A 170 -19.67 -0.06 -0.24
CA THR A 170 -18.69 -1.08 0.12
C THR A 170 -17.92 -1.47 -1.13
N LEU A 171 -16.67 -1.01 -1.24
CA LEU A 171 -15.78 -1.44 -2.31
C LEU A 171 -15.01 -2.69 -1.87
N ARG A 172 -15.25 -3.78 -2.59
CA ARG A 172 -14.46 -5.01 -2.46
C ARG A 172 -13.39 -5.02 -3.53
N GLY A 173 -12.14 -5.30 -3.13
CA GLY A 173 -11.06 -5.32 -4.10
C GLY A 173 -9.82 -6.02 -3.56
N LYS A 174 -8.80 -6.10 -4.41
CA LYS A 174 -7.52 -6.70 -4.07
C LYS A 174 -6.37 -5.78 -4.50
N VAL A 175 -5.33 -5.73 -3.67
CA VAL A 175 -4.07 -5.11 -4.04
C VAL A 175 -3.14 -6.19 -4.58
N GLU A 176 -2.68 -5.99 -5.80
CA GLU A 176 -1.72 -6.89 -6.45
C GLU A 176 -0.33 -6.27 -6.35
N LEU A 177 0.54 -6.89 -5.55
CA LEU A 177 1.95 -6.59 -5.39
C LEU A 177 2.75 -7.70 -6.09
N PHE A 178 3.31 -7.42 -7.25
CA PHE A 178 4.08 -8.40 -8.04
C PHE A 178 3.31 -9.73 -8.26
N LYS A 179 3.65 -10.80 -7.53
CA LYS A 179 2.97 -12.10 -7.56
C LYS A 179 2.02 -12.32 -6.36
N TRP A 180 1.92 -11.36 -5.45
CA TRP A 180 1.12 -11.48 -4.22
C TRP A 180 -0.15 -10.65 -4.34
N SER A 181 -1.29 -11.25 -4.00
CA SER A 181 -2.60 -10.61 -4.04
C SER A 181 -3.23 -10.65 -2.65
N CYS A 182 -3.59 -9.48 -2.12
CA CYS A 182 -4.28 -9.36 -0.83
C CYS A 182 -5.67 -8.73 -1.04
N LYS A 183 -6.71 -9.38 -0.49
CA LYS A 183 -8.08 -8.89 -0.55
C LYS A 183 -8.27 -7.76 0.47
N ILE A 184 -8.91 -6.68 0.04
CA ILE A 184 -9.25 -5.54 0.90
C ILE A 184 -10.71 -5.22 0.72
N ASN A 185 -11.42 -5.08 1.84
CA ASN A 185 -12.74 -4.50 1.88
C ASN A 185 -12.61 -3.06 2.38
N SER A 186 -12.99 -2.11 1.56
CA SER A 186 -13.12 -0.71 1.95
C SER A 186 -14.60 -0.41 2.13
N SER A 187 -15.03 -0.25 3.36
CA SER A 187 -16.37 0.19 3.70
C SER A 187 -16.31 1.64 4.20
N ASN A 188 -17.28 2.42 3.77
CA ASN A 188 -17.67 3.76 4.20
C ASN A 188 -17.15 4.92 3.36
N LEU A 189 -18.13 5.51 2.65
CA LEU A 189 -18.22 6.93 2.35
C LEU A 189 -19.31 7.51 3.25
N THR A 190 -18.90 8.30 4.17
CA THR A 190 -19.80 9.23 4.88
C THR A 190 -19.63 10.60 4.27
#